data_56ec1f9162847419065901c8d2c14361
#
_entry.id   56ec1f9162847419065901c8d2c14361
#
_cell.length_a   1.000
_cell.length_b   1.000
_cell.length_c   1.000
_cell.angle_alpha   90.00
_cell.angle_beta   90.00
_cell.angle_gamma   90.00
#
_symmetry.space_group_name_H-M   'P 1'
#
loop_
_entity.id
_entity.type
_entity.pdbx_description
1 polymer ?
#
loop_
_entity_poly.entity_id
_entity_poly.type
_entity_poly.pdbx_seq_one_letter_code
_entity_poly.pdbx_strand_id
1 'polypeptide(L)'
;MMALLTLFLLFFSASIIFELFRISWVKKTMRERFGFRQCSDSEVVFGIDKINSIPLNSKKRLLELVHLFKYPSPECMLTSDRLSDLMELHNYLYLHWQFEDVGEILDMMDIGVADFANDLNYTPQTIGDLVELFRKFDVSAGAQCDQSARH
;
A
#
# COMPACT_ATOMS: atom_id res chain seq x y z
N MET A 1 -7.94 47.04 -2.77
CA MET A 1 -8.92 45.96 -2.86
C MET A 1 -8.75 45.15 -4.15
N MET A 2 -8.68 45.76 -5.34
CA MET A 2 -8.47 45.04 -6.62
C MET A 2 -7.20 44.18 -6.67
N ALA A 3 -6.05 44.72 -6.20
CA ALA A 3 -4.78 43.98 -6.21
C ALA A 3 -4.83 42.66 -5.39
N LEU A 4 -5.49 42.65 -4.24
CA LEU A 4 -5.68 41.47 -3.41
C LEU A 4 -6.55 40.39 -4.11
N LEU A 5 -7.61 40.84 -4.79
CA LEU A 5 -8.48 39.94 -5.55
C LEU A 5 -7.72 39.29 -6.73
N THR A 6 -6.91 40.09 -7.44
CA THR A 6 -6.09 39.58 -8.54
C THR A 6 -5.05 38.56 -8.05
N LEU A 7 -4.41 38.83 -6.93
CA LEU A 7 -3.43 37.91 -6.31
C LEU A 7 -4.08 36.60 -5.88
N PHE A 8 -5.28 36.69 -5.29
CA PHE A 8 -6.06 35.50 -4.90
C PHE A 8 -6.45 34.66 -6.12
N LEU A 9 -6.93 35.30 -7.19
CA LEU A 9 -7.28 34.59 -8.43
C LEU A 9 -6.08 33.91 -9.08
N LEU A 10 -4.92 34.57 -9.09
CA LEU A 10 -3.68 33.99 -9.62
C LEU A 10 -3.24 32.76 -8.79
N PHE A 11 -3.29 32.88 -7.47
CA PHE A 11 -2.94 31.76 -6.58
C PHE A 11 -3.89 30.55 -6.76
N PHE A 12 -5.19 30.83 -6.85
CA PHE A 12 -6.21 29.81 -7.06
C PHE A 12 -6.04 29.11 -8.42
N SER A 13 -5.78 29.89 -9.47
CA SER A 13 -5.52 29.35 -10.81
C SER A 13 -4.26 28.48 -10.84
N ALA A 14 -3.19 28.92 -10.19
CA ALA A 14 -1.95 28.15 -10.08
C ALA A 14 -2.16 26.83 -9.33
N SER A 15 -2.95 26.84 -8.26
CA SER A 15 -3.30 25.64 -7.51
C SER A 15 -4.07 24.62 -8.35
N ILE A 16 -5.04 25.08 -9.15
CA ILE A 16 -5.80 24.21 -10.06
C ILE A 16 -4.88 23.59 -11.11
N ILE A 17 -4.01 24.41 -11.73
CA ILE A 17 -3.06 23.93 -12.74
C ILE A 17 -2.13 22.88 -12.15
N PHE A 18 -1.62 23.11 -10.94
CA PHE A 18 -0.77 22.17 -10.24
C PHE A 18 -1.47 20.84 -9.98
N GLU A 19 -2.74 20.86 -9.51
CA GLU A 19 -3.53 19.65 -9.28
C GLU A 19 -3.79 18.87 -10.57
N LEU A 20 -4.13 19.54 -11.66
CA LEU A 20 -4.33 18.91 -12.96
C LEU A 20 -3.04 18.25 -13.47
N PHE A 21 -1.90 18.92 -13.28
CA PHE A 21 -0.59 18.37 -13.63
C PHE A 21 -0.27 17.14 -12.80
N ARG A 22 -0.50 17.20 -11.49
CA ARG A 22 -0.29 16.08 -10.55
C ARG A 22 -1.12 14.86 -10.94
N ILE A 23 -2.41 15.04 -11.21
CA ILE A 23 -3.30 13.96 -11.64
C ILE A 23 -2.86 13.36 -12.98
N SER A 24 -2.45 14.21 -13.93
CA SER A 24 -1.96 13.75 -15.22
C SER A 24 -0.67 12.94 -15.09
N TRP A 25 0.24 13.38 -14.23
CA TRP A 25 1.49 12.67 -13.94
C TRP A 25 1.22 11.30 -13.32
N VAL A 26 0.35 11.23 -12.31
CA VAL A 26 -0.04 9.96 -11.67
C VAL A 26 -0.62 8.98 -12.69
N LYS A 27 -1.55 9.44 -13.55
CA LYS A 27 -2.13 8.60 -14.61
C LYS A 27 -1.08 8.09 -15.58
N LYS A 28 -0.11 8.93 -15.95
CA LYS A 28 0.99 8.56 -16.83
C LYS A 28 1.88 7.51 -16.17
N THR A 29 2.33 7.76 -14.95
CA THR A 29 3.20 6.85 -14.19
C THR A 29 2.52 5.51 -13.93
N MET A 30 1.23 5.52 -13.60
CA MET A 30 0.45 4.29 -13.47
C MET A 30 0.47 3.47 -14.75
N ARG A 31 0.24 4.11 -15.89
CA ARG A 31 0.24 3.42 -17.19
C ARG A 31 1.61 2.86 -17.54
N GLU A 32 2.67 3.58 -17.22
CA GLU A 32 4.05 3.16 -17.49
C GLU A 32 4.51 2.01 -16.61
N ARG A 33 4.17 2.04 -15.31
CA ARG A 33 4.65 1.06 -14.32
C ARG A 33 3.76 -0.16 -14.19
N PHE A 34 2.45 0.04 -14.20
CA PHE A 34 1.48 -1.05 -13.98
C PHE A 34 0.79 -1.53 -15.25
N GLY A 35 1.02 -0.86 -16.40
CA GLY A 35 0.42 -1.20 -17.69
C GLY A 35 -1.08 -0.94 -17.74
N PHE A 36 -1.69 -1.42 -18.80
CA PHE A 36 -3.15 -1.37 -18.98
C PHE A 36 -3.76 -2.61 -18.32
N ARG A 37 -4.24 -2.47 -17.08
CA ARG A 37 -4.93 -3.55 -16.39
C ARG A 37 -6.42 -3.39 -16.57
N GLN A 38 -7.06 -4.38 -17.17
CA GLN A 38 -8.51 -4.52 -17.09
C GLN A 38 -8.82 -5.22 -15.77
N CYS A 39 -9.32 -4.46 -14.82
CA CYS A 39 -9.76 -5.02 -13.56
C CYS A 39 -11.16 -5.54 -13.76
N SER A 40 -11.31 -6.86 -13.89
CA SER A 40 -12.63 -7.48 -13.79
C SER A 40 -12.93 -7.74 -12.32
N ASP A 41 -14.13 -7.40 -11.88
CA ASP A 41 -14.56 -7.44 -10.47
C ASP A 41 -14.33 -8.78 -9.76
N SER A 42 -14.07 -9.84 -10.49
CA SER A 42 -13.86 -11.20 -9.95
C SER A 42 -12.40 -11.66 -9.86
N GLU A 43 -11.49 -11.04 -10.62
CA GLU A 43 -10.07 -11.50 -10.61
C GLU A 43 -9.23 -10.88 -9.52
N VAL A 44 -9.76 -9.98 -8.87
CA VAL A 44 -9.07 -8.88 -8.35
C VAL A 44 -8.99 -8.82 -6.85
N VAL A 45 -9.93 -9.19 -6.18
CA VAL A 45 -9.74 -9.38 -4.75
C VAL A 45 -8.83 -10.55 -4.65
N PHE A 46 -8.07 -10.47 -5.62
CA PHE A 46 -6.81 -11.07 -5.66
C PHE A 46 -6.79 -12.54 -5.71
N GLY A 47 -5.86 -12.87 -6.28
CA GLY A 47 -4.96 -13.85 -5.80
C GLY A 47 -4.92 -14.01 -4.27
N ILE A 48 -5.15 -13.00 -3.46
CA ILE A 48 -5.34 -13.08 -2.00
C ILE A 48 -6.55 -13.91 -1.61
N ASP A 49 -7.69 -13.76 -2.26
CA ASP A 49 -8.83 -14.66 -2.00
C ASP A 49 -8.60 -16.07 -2.55
N LYS A 50 -7.81 -16.18 -3.61
CA LYS A 50 -7.42 -17.47 -4.19
C LYS A 50 -6.26 -18.15 -3.43
N ILE A 51 -5.49 -17.40 -2.62
CA ILE A 51 -4.48 -17.99 -1.76
C ILE A 51 -5.20 -18.57 -0.53
N ASN A 52 -5.76 -19.76 -0.70
CA ASN A 52 -6.46 -20.51 0.37
C ASN A 52 -5.57 -20.84 1.59
N SER A 53 -4.28 -20.55 1.51
CA SER A 53 -3.28 -20.85 2.55
C SER A 53 -2.96 -19.67 3.46
N ILE A 54 -3.57 -18.49 3.25
CA ILE A 54 -3.33 -17.33 4.12
C ILE A 54 -4.32 -17.36 5.28
N PRO A 55 -3.84 -17.29 6.54
CA PRO A 55 -4.70 -17.11 7.70
C PRO A 55 -5.62 -15.88 7.56
N LEU A 56 -6.82 -15.96 8.15
CA LEU A 56 -7.83 -14.90 8.03
C LEU A 56 -7.32 -13.54 8.51
N ASN A 57 -6.51 -13.51 9.58
CA ASN A 57 -5.96 -12.28 10.14
C ASN A 57 -4.96 -11.64 9.18
N SER A 58 -4.06 -12.41 8.59
CA SER A 58 -3.13 -11.93 7.56
C SER A 58 -3.87 -11.36 6.36
N LYS A 59 -4.95 -12.03 5.95
CA LYS A 59 -5.79 -11.59 4.85
C LYS A 59 -6.42 -10.22 5.13
N LYS A 60 -6.96 -10.04 6.34
CA LYS A 60 -7.56 -8.78 6.78
C LYS A 60 -6.51 -7.65 6.76
N ARG A 61 -5.34 -7.87 7.39
CA ARG A 61 -4.24 -6.89 7.41
C ARG A 61 -3.80 -6.49 6.00
N LEU A 62 -3.66 -7.47 5.12
CA LEU A 62 -3.25 -7.23 3.74
C LEU A 62 -4.29 -6.42 2.96
N LEU A 63 -5.58 -6.67 3.17
CA LEU A 63 -6.66 -5.87 2.58
C LEU A 63 -6.64 -4.43 3.10
N GLU A 64 -6.42 -4.24 4.40
CA GLU A 64 -6.27 -2.91 5.00
C GLU A 64 -5.09 -2.16 4.38
N LEU A 65 -3.94 -2.80 4.24
CA LEU A 65 -2.75 -2.24 3.60
C LEU A 65 -3.02 -1.84 2.14
N VAL A 66 -3.63 -2.71 1.38
CA VAL A 66 -3.94 -2.46 -0.02
C VAL A 66 -4.89 -1.28 -0.18
N HIS A 67 -5.82 -1.08 0.75
CA HIS A 67 -6.71 0.08 0.75
C HIS A 67 -6.04 1.41 1.11
N LEU A 68 -4.84 1.38 1.69
CA LEU A 68 -4.04 2.60 1.86
C LEU A 68 -3.60 3.19 0.53
N PHE A 69 -3.27 2.34 -0.42
CA PHE A 69 -2.85 2.79 -1.74
C PHE A 69 -4.07 3.07 -2.60
N LYS A 70 -4.13 4.26 -3.14
CA LYS A 70 -5.24 4.67 -4.01
C LYS A 70 -5.06 4.19 -5.45
N TYR A 71 -3.81 3.95 -5.85
CA TYR A 71 -3.45 3.57 -7.21
C TYR A 71 -2.31 2.54 -7.22
N PRO A 72 -2.41 1.51 -8.06
CA PRO A 72 -3.64 1.12 -8.77
C PRO A 72 -4.78 0.86 -7.78
N SER A 73 -6.02 0.89 -8.24
CA SER A 73 -7.12 0.55 -7.31
C SER A 73 -6.89 -0.86 -6.73
N PRO A 74 -7.30 -1.11 -5.50
CA PRO A 74 -7.07 -2.41 -4.84
C PRO A 74 -7.40 -3.59 -5.76
N GLU A 75 -8.47 -3.45 -6.53
CA GLU A 75 -8.90 -4.46 -7.48
C GLU A 75 -7.89 -4.74 -8.60
N CYS A 76 -6.97 -3.91 -8.88
CA CYS A 76 -6.01 -4.03 -9.96
C CYS A 76 -4.59 -4.34 -9.50
N MET A 77 -4.34 -4.42 -8.19
CA MET A 77 -3.02 -4.74 -7.66
C MET A 77 -2.67 -6.21 -7.92
N LEU A 78 -1.45 -6.52 -8.16
CA LEU A 78 -0.91 -7.86 -8.32
C LEU A 78 0.10 -8.17 -7.24
N THR A 79 0.29 -9.44 -6.93
CA THR A 79 1.33 -9.88 -5.98
C THR A 79 2.74 -9.49 -6.41
N SER A 80 2.95 -9.29 -7.71
CA SER A 80 4.22 -8.83 -8.29
C SER A 80 4.44 -7.32 -8.21
N ASP A 81 3.45 -6.54 -7.76
CA ASP A 81 3.59 -5.09 -7.67
C ASP A 81 4.62 -4.72 -6.61
N ARG A 82 5.53 -3.81 -6.97
CA ARG A 82 6.60 -3.36 -6.09
C ARG A 82 6.05 -2.34 -5.09
N LEU A 83 6.37 -2.53 -3.82
CA LEU A 83 5.97 -1.61 -2.75
C LEU A 83 6.54 -0.21 -2.96
N SER A 84 7.79 -0.11 -3.44
CA SER A 84 8.41 1.18 -3.75
C SER A 84 7.62 2.00 -4.77
N ASP A 85 7.05 1.36 -5.79
CA ASP A 85 6.25 2.04 -6.81
C ASP A 85 4.90 2.50 -6.26
N LEU A 86 4.30 1.69 -5.40
CA LEU A 86 3.05 2.04 -4.71
C LEU A 86 3.24 3.20 -3.73
N MET A 87 4.33 3.16 -2.94
CA MET A 87 4.70 4.23 -2.01
C MET A 87 4.99 5.55 -2.73
N GLU A 88 5.74 5.51 -3.81
CA GLU A 88 6.03 6.72 -4.61
C GLU A 88 4.75 7.37 -5.12
N LEU A 89 3.81 6.58 -5.65
CA LEU A 89 2.51 7.09 -6.08
C LEU A 89 1.69 7.65 -4.91
N HIS A 90 1.69 6.94 -3.77
CA HIS A 90 1.01 7.40 -2.56
C HIS A 90 1.60 8.73 -2.08
N ASN A 91 2.92 8.81 -1.92
CA ASN A 91 3.62 9.99 -1.44
C ASN A 91 3.40 11.21 -2.35
N TYR A 92 3.32 10.97 -3.66
CA TYR A 92 3.00 12.03 -4.61
C TYR A 92 1.56 12.55 -4.48
N LEU A 93 0.62 11.67 -4.13
CA LEU A 93 -0.79 12.03 -3.95
C LEU A 93 -1.07 12.69 -2.60
N TYR A 94 -0.41 12.22 -1.55
CA TYR A 94 -0.66 12.62 -0.17
C TYR A 94 0.55 13.32 0.42
N LEU A 95 0.69 14.63 0.11
CA LEU A 95 1.82 15.45 0.57
C LEU A 95 1.97 15.55 2.10
N HIS A 96 0.90 15.25 2.84
CA HIS A 96 0.87 15.34 4.32
C HIS A 96 1.10 13.99 5.00
N TRP A 97 1.10 12.90 4.25
CA TRP A 97 1.29 11.56 4.78
C TRP A 97 2.13 10.76 3.80
N GLN A 98 3.42 10.82 4.01
CA GLN A 98 4.42 10.19 3.17
C GLN A 98 5.06 9.04 3.93
N PHE A 99 5.34 7.94 3.25
CA PHE A 99 6.12 6.84 3.76
C PHE A 99 7.57 6.98 3.27
N GLU A 100 8.52 6.92 4.19
CA GLU A 100 9.95 6.93 3.85
C GLU A 100 10.42 5.54 3.43
N ASP A 101 9.93 4.52 4.12
CA ASP A 101 10.26 3.12 3.83
C ASP A 101 9.09 2.17 4.13
N VAL A 102 9.31 0.88 3.82
CA VAL A 102 8.32 -0.17 4.04
C VAL A 102 8.14 -0.48 5.52
N GLY A 103 9.16 -0.22 6.35
CA GLY A 103 9.10 -0.41 7.80
C GLY A 103 7.99 0.43 8.42
N GLU A 104 7.87 1.70 8.04
CA GLU A 104 6.80 2.59 8.50
C GLU A 104 5.41 2.05 8.17
N ILE A 105 5.25 1.44 7.00
CA ILE A 105 3.99 0.80 6.62
C ILE A 105 3.70 -0.39 7.54
N LEU A 106 4.70 -1.21 7.82
CA LEU A 106 4.54 -2.36 8.72
C LEU A 106 4.22 -1.93 10.15
N ASP A 107 4.93 -0.92 10.67
CA ASP A 107 4.68 -0.36 12.01
C ASP A 107 3.25 0.16 12.16
N MET A 108 2.76 0.84 11.14
CA MET A 108 1.39 1.35 11.13
C MET A 108 0.36 0.23 11.10
N MET A 109 0.65 -0.88 10.40
CA MET A 109 -0.26 -2.01 10.27
C MET A 109 -0.29 -2.89 11.51
N ASP A 110 0.88 -3.27 12.01
CA ASP A 110 1.03 -4.12 13.19
C ASP A 110 2.50 -4.12 13.66
N ILE A 111 2.76 -3.52 14.82
CA ILE A 111 4.11 -3.47 15.40
C ILE A 111 4.74 -4.86 15.54
N GLY A 112 3.94 -5.88 15.88
CA GLY A 112 4.46 -7.25 15.99
C GLY A 112 4.95 -7.82 14.66
N VAL A 113 4.34 -7.44 13.54
CA VAL A 113 4.82 -7.84 12.20
C VAL A 113 6.11 -7.09 11.85
N ALA A 114 6.21 -5.82 12.21
CA ALA A 114 7.41 -5.03 11.99
C ALA A 114 8.60 -5.60 12.77
N ASP A 115 8.42 -5.88 14.06
CA ASP A 115 9.42 -6.53 14.90
C ASP A 115 9.84 -7.89 14.34
N PHE A 116 8.89 -8.71 13.91
CA PHE A 116 9.17 -10.00 13.30
C PHE A 116 9.97 -9.88 11.99
N ALA A 117 9.66 -8.89 11.16
CA ALA A 117 10.42 -8.62 9.93
C ALA A 117 11.86 -8.20 10.26
N ASN A 118 12.04 -7.35 11.27
CA ASN A 118 13.34 -6.90 11.75
C ASN A 118 14.16 -8.07 12.32
N ASP A 119 13.57 -8.95 13.11
CA ASP A 119 14.22 -10.15 13.65
C ASP A 119 14.71 -11.09 12.53
N LEU A 120 13.94 -11.18 11.44
CA LEU A 120 14.32 -11.95 10.26
C LEU A 120 15.32 -11.23 9.35
N ASN A 121 15.64 -9.96 9.63
CA ASN A 121 16.38 -9.06 8.72
C ASN A 121 15.80 -9.10 7.29
N TYR A 122 14.47 -9.01 7.21
CA TYR A 122 13.72 -9.17 5.98
C TYR A 122 12.92 -7.93 5.65
N THR A 123 13.17 -7.36 4.48
CA THR A 123 12.43 -6.21 3.95
C THR A 123 11.63 -6.64 2.72
N PRO A 124 10.29 -6.69 2.81
CA PRO A 124 9.45 -7.06 1.67
C PRO A 124 9.59 -6.03 0.55
N GLN A 125 9.66 -6.50 -0.69
CA GLN A 125 9.82 -5.68 -1.89
C GLN A 125 8.52 -5.59 -2.72
N THR A 126 7.68 -6.60 -2.61
CA THR A 126 6.45 -6.74 -3.38
C THR A 126 5.25 -7.02 -2.47
N ILE A 127 4.04 -6.89 -3.02
CA ILE A 127 2.82 -7.35 -2.33
C ILE A 127 2.91 -8.84 -1.98
N GLY A 128 3.49 -9.66 -2.87
CA GLY A 128 3.69 -11.09 -2.61
C GLY A 128 4.61 -11.37 -1.42
N ASP A 129 5.65 -10.55 -1.26
CA ASP A 129 6.56 -10.67 -0.10
C ASP A 129 5.84 -10.31 1.21
N LEU A 130 4.95 -9.31 1.18
CA LEU A 130 4.11 -8.99 2.34
C LEU A 130 3.17 -10.14 2.71
N VAL A 131 2.55 -10.77 1.70
CA VAL A 131 1.70 -11.96 1.92
C VAL A 131 2.48 -13.05 2.65
N GLU A 132 3.70 -13.32 2.18
CA GLU A 132 4.55 -14.34 2.78
C GLU A 132 5.02 -13.98 4.19
N LEU A 133 5.34 -12.70 4.44
CA LEU A 133 5.70 -12.20 5.76
C LEU A 133 4.54 -12.38 6.75
N PHE A 134 3.34 -11.95 6.42
CA PHE A 134 2.17 -12.12 7.28
C PHE A 134 1.86 -13.58 7.54
N ARG A 135 1.98 -14.45 6.52
CA ARG A 135 1.78 -15.89 6.67
C ARG A 135 2.76 -16.48 7.69
N LYS A 136 4.04 -16.13 7.59
CA LYS A 136 5.07 -16.60 8.53
C LYS A 136 4.82 -16.10 9.95
N PHE A 137 4.44 -14.83 10.09
CA PHE A 137 4.12 -14.23 11.38
C PHE A 137 2.97 -14.96 12.07
N ASP A 138 1.85 -15.18 11.40
CA ASP A 138 0.69 -15.85 11.97
C ASP A 138 0.99 -17.31 12.36
N VAL A 139 1.82 -18.01 11.59
CA VAL A 139 2.27 -19.37 11.94
C VAL A 139 3.14 -19.37 13.20
N SER A 140 4.06 -18.41 13.32
CA SER A 140 4.93 -18.29 14.50
C SER A 140 4.14 -17.92 15.76
N ALA A 141 3.19 -17.00 15.65
CA ALA A 141 2.31 -16.59 16.74
C ALA A 141 1.42 -17.74 17.22
N GLY A 142 0.87 -18.54 16.29
CA GLY A 142 0.09 -19.72 16.62
C GLY A 142 0.89 -20.80 17.37
N ALA A 143 2.14 -21.03 16.98
CA ALA A 143 3.03 -21.98 17.64
C ALA A 143 3.38 -21.59 19.09
N GLN A 144 3.51 -20.28 19.38
CA GLN A 144 3.75 -19.77 20.72
C GLN A 144 2.54 -19.94 21.64
N CYS A 145 1.32 -19.75 21.14
CA CYS A 145 0.10 -19.98 21.91
C CYS A 145 -0.06 -21.45 22.35
N ASP A 146 0.29 -22.41 21.49
CA ASP A 146 0.21 -23.83 21.80
C ASP A 146 1.22 -24.29 22.87
N GLN A 147 2.37 -23.64 22.96
CA GLN A 147 3.37 -23.93 23.99
C GLN A 147 2.97 -23.37 25.37
N SER A 148 2.36 -22.21 25.41
CA SER A 148 1.91 -21.60 26.68
C SER A 148 0.68 -22.27 27.27
N ALA A 149 -0.10 -23.00 26.48
CA ALA A 149 -1.26 -23.76 26.95
C ALA A 149 -0.90 -25.13 27.56
N ARG A 150 0.37 -25.56 27.50
CA ARG A 150 0.86 -26.85 28.02
C ARG A 150 1.59 -26.75 29.36
N HIS A 151 1.68 -25.55 29.93
CA HIS A 151 2.22 -25.28 31.25
C HIS A 151 1.12 -24.80 32.20
#